data_3ee95d954546609fb2008a3459247e48
#
_entry.id   3ee95d954546609fb2008a3459247e48
#
_cell.length_a   1.000
_cell.length_b   1.000
_cell.length_c   1.000
_cell.angle_alpha   90.00
_cell.angle_beta   90.00
_cell.angle_gamma   90.00
#
_symmetry.space_group_name_H-M   'P 1'
#
loop_
_entity.id
_entity.type
_entity.pdbx_description
1 polymer ?
#
loop_
_entity_poly.entity_id
_entity_poly.type
_entity_poly.pdbx_seq_one_letter_code
_entity_poly.pdbx_strand_id
1 'polypeptide(L)'
;MAYPTIDFVFLSEEDMIKAGVKDMPACIDAMEEVIKCLNVGDYVMGGENHNSHGSQISFPKESPFPNMPLDEGDDRRFMAMPAYIGGSFDLAGMKWYGSNSNNKTKGLPRSILTVMLN
;
A
#
# COMPACT_ATOMS: atom_id res chain seq x y z
N MET A 1 7.96 0.55 -36.41
CA MET A 1 7.73 1.64 -35.44
C MET A 1 8.35 1.23 -34.13
N ALA A 2 9.28 2.00 -33.58
CA ALA A 2 9.81 1.71 -32.26
C ALA A 2 8.80 2.21 -31.21
N TYR A 3 8.40 1.36 -30.28
CA TYR A 3 7.61 1.78 -29.14
C TYR A 3 8.47 2.61 -28.18
N PRO A 4 7.93 3.66 -27.55
CA PRO A 4 8.68 4.38 -26.54
C PRO A 4 9.04 3.46 -25.38
N THR A 5 10.27 3.57 -24.90
CA THR A 5 10.69 2.86 -23.70
C THR A 5 10.03 3.52 -22.48
N ILE A 6 9.41 2.70 -21.65
CA ILE A 6 8.85 3.13 -20.37
C ILE A 6 9.80 2.68 -19.27
N ASP A 7 10.37 3.62 -18.56
CA ASP A 7 11.29 3.35 -17.47
C ASP A 7 10.54 3.31 -16.12
N PHE A 8 10.90 2.33 -15.30
CA PHE A 8 10.46 2.30 -13.89
C PHE A 8 11.51 3.00 -13.04
N VAL A 9 11.03 3.89 -12.17
CA VAL A 9 11.87 4.53 -11.15
C VAL A 9 11.62 3.85 -9.82
N PHE A 10 12.68 3.31 -9.21
CA PHE A 10 12.63 2.80 -7.85
C PHE A 10 13.22 3.85 -6.90
N LEU A 11 12.47 4.19 -5.86
CA LEU A 11 12.91 5.09 -4.81
C LEU A 11 13.12 4.29 -3.52
N SER A 12 14.34 4.30 -3.01
CA SER A 12 14.67 3.76 -1.71
C SER A 12 14.13 4.65 -0.58
N GLU A 13 14.21 4.20 0.66
CA GLU A 13 13.89 5.05 1.82
C GLU A 13 14.72 6.34 1.84
N GLU A 14 16.00 6.25 1.52
CA GLU A 14 16.89 7.41 1.44
C GLU A 14 16.45 8.39 0.36
N ASP A 15 16.05 7.90 -0.82
CA ASP A 15 15.53 8.72 -1.90
C ASP A 15 14.22 9.42 -1.50
N MET A 16 13.33 8.72 -0.82
CA MET A 16 12.08 9.27 -0.31
C MET A 16 12.33 10.38 0.72
N ILE A 17 13.32 10.20 1.60
CA ILE A 17 13.72 11.22 2.57
C ILE A 17 14.26 12.46 1.85
N LYS A 18 15.12 12.28 0.84
CA LYS A 18 15.64 13.39 0.02
C LYS A 18 14.52 14.08 -0.79
N ALA A 19 13.53 13.33 -1.23
CA ALA A 19 12.36 13.87 -1.94
C ALA A 19 11.41 14.69 -1.04
N GLY A 20 11.62 14.70 0.28
CA GLY A 20 10.86 15.56 1.19
C GLY A 20 9.75 14.83 1.96
N VAL A 21 9.76 13.51 2.05
CA VAL A 21 8.72 12.75 2.79
C VAL A 21 8.63 13.14 4.27
N LYS A 22 9.65 13.79 4.82
CA LYS A 22 9.69 14.31 6.19
C LYS A 22 9.31 15.79 6.32
N ASP A 23 8.99 16.45 5.21
CA ASP A 23 8.47 17.81 5.23
C ASP A 23 7.04 17.80 5.77
N MET A 24 6.91 18.00 7.07
CA MET A 24 5.62 17.91 7.75
C MET A 24 4.62 18.97 7.29
N PRO A 25 5.00 20.25 7.11
CA PRO A 25 4.09 21.24 6.53
C PRO A 25 3.52 20.81 5.19
N ALA A 26 4.37 20.38 4.24
CA ALA A 26 3.91 19.90 2.93
C ALA A 26 3.03 18.65 3.04
N CYS A 27 3.32 17.77 3.99
CA CYS A 27 2.48 16.59 4.25
C CYS A 27 1.09 16.98 4.77
N ILE A 28 1.00 17.98 5.65
CA ILE A 28 -0.28 18.49 6.16
C ILE A 28 -1.11 19.10 5.02
N ASP A 29 -0.50 19.91 4.17
CA ASP A 29 -1.17 20.53 3.03
C ASP A 29 -1.70 19.46 2.05
N ALA A 30 -0.87 18.46 1.74
CA ALA A 30 -1.28 17.34 0.90
C ALA A 30 -2.44 16.55 1.52
N MET A 31 -2.41 16.26 2.82
CA MET A 31 -3.49 15.55 3.50
C MET A 31 -4.77 16.37 3.56
N GLU A 32 -4.69 17.68 3.72
CA GLU A 32 -5.86 18.56 3.65
C GLU A 32 -6.54 18.46 2.28
N GLU A 33 -5.77 18.45 1.19
CA GLU A 33 -6.32 18.28 -0.15
C GLU A 33 -6.92 16.88 -0.36
N VAL A 34 -6.26 15.82 0.12
CA VAL A 34 -6.84 14.46 0.10
C VAL A 34 -8.20 14.43 0.79
N ILE A 35 -8.34 15.06 1.96
CA ILE A 35 -9.61 15.10 2.69
C ILE A 35 -10.68 15.88 1.90
N LYS A 36 -10.31 16.94 1.22
CA LYS A 36 -11.23 17.69 0.32
C LYS A 36 -11.71 16.81 -0.82
N CYS A 37 -10.81 16.06 -1.49
CA CYS A 37 -11.18 15.09 -2.53
C CYS A 37 -12.13 14.02 -1.99
N LEU A 38 -11.85 13.46 -0.82
CA LEU A 38 -12.74 12.48 -0.18
C LEU A 38 -14.13 13.06 0.11
N ASN A 39 -14.20 14.31 0.56
CA ASN A 39 -15.47 14.96 0.90
C ASN A 39 -16.37 15.17 -0.32
N VAL A 40 -15.80 15.44 -1.49
CA VAL A 40 -16.55 15.65 -2.73
C VAL A 40 -16.71 14.39 -3.58
N GLY A 41 -16.07 13.26 -3.18
CA GLY A 41 -16.14 11.99 -3.91
C GLY A 41 -15.19 11.89 -5.09
N ASP A 42 -14.16 12.74 -5.15
CA ASP A 42 -13.16 12.75 -6.23
C ASP A 42 -12.03 11.74 -5.96
N TYR A 43 -12.42 10.49 -5.81
CA TYR A 43 -11.52 9.35 -5.58
C TYR A 43 -12.20 8.03 -5.97
N VAL A 44 -11.39 7.00 -6.17
CA VAL A 44 -11.85 5.60 -6.32
C VAL A 44 -10.97 4.71 -5.47
N MET A 45 -11.57 3.84 -4.67
CA MET A 45 -10.88 2.80 -3.94
C MET A 45 -11.22 1.44 -4.51
N GLY A 46 -10.22 0.59 -4.68
CA GLY A 46 -10.39 -0.79 -5.14
C GLY A 46 -10.78 -1.74 -4.01
N GLY A 47 -10.94 -3.02 -4.38
CA GLY A 47 -11.40 -4.06 -3.49
C GLY A 47 -12.92 -4.20 -3.45
N GLU A 48 -13.38 -5.31 -2.88
CA GLU A 48 -14.80 -5.65 -2.85
C GLU A 48 -15.66 -4.60 -2.12
N ASN A 49 -15.11 -4.04 -1.06
CA ASN A 49 -15.81 -3.04 -0.24
C ASN A 49 -15.56 -1.59 -0.66
N HIS A 50 -14.77 -1.35 -1.71
CA HIS A 50 -14.39 -0.01 -2.14
C HIS A 50 -13.90 0.89 -1.00
N ASN A 51 -13.08 0.33 -0.11
CA ASN A 51 -12.56 1.03 1.05
C ASN A 51 -11.04 0.87 1.19
N SER A 52 -10.46 1.48 2.21
CA SER A 52 -9.02 1.49 2.47
C SER A 52 -8.36 0.12 2.72
N HIS A 53 -9.15 -0.94 2.91
CA HIS A 53 -8.61 -2.30 3.09
C HIS A 53 -8.33 -3.00 1.76
N GLY A 54 -8.92 -2.56 0.65
CA GLY A 54 -8.69 -3.15 -0.67
C GLY A 54 -9.00 -4.64 -0.72
N SER A 55 -8.09 -5.43 -1.27
CA SER A 55 -8.18 -6.90 -1.35
C SER A 55 -7.16 -7.53 -0.40
N GLN A 56 -7.58 -8.57 0.32
CA GLN A 56 -6.77 -9.23 1.34
C GLN A 56 -6.66 -10.73 1.10
N ILE A 57 -5.46 -11.26 1.31
CA ILE A 57 -5.21 -12.70 1.45
C ILE A 57 -5.03 -12.97 2.94
N SER A 58 -5.86 -13.85 3.50
CA SER A 58 -5.73 -14.40 4.84
C SER A 58 -5.52 -15.90 4.76
N PHE A 59 -4.88 -16.48 5.74
CA PHE A 59 -4.59 -17.90 5.75
C PHE A 59 -5.64 -18.68 6.56
N PRO A 60 -5.93 -19.93 6.17
CA PRO A 60 -6.88 -20.77 6.89
C PRO A 60 -6.30 -21.26 8.23
N LYS A 61 -7.17 -21.64 9.14
CA LYS A 61 -6.76 -22.28 10.40
C LYS A 61 -6.31 -23.72 10.22
N GLU A 62 -6.80 -24.38 9.17
CA GLU A 62 -6.49 -25.78 8.83
C GLU A 62 -6.31 -25.90 7.32
N SER A 63 -5.42 -26.81 6.90
CA SER A 63 -5.22 -27.10 5.48
C SER A 63 -4.75 -28.54 5.30
N PRO A 64 -5.22 -29.25 4.26
CA PRO A 64 -4.68 -30.54 3.88
C PRO A 64 -3.30 -30.43 3.18
N PHE A 65 -2.87 -29.22 2.84
CA PHE A 65 -1.62 -28.98 2.13
C PHE A 65 -0.50 -28.69 3.12
N PRO A 66 0.56 -29.54 3.19
CA PRO A 66 1.56 -29.47 4.24
C PRO A 66 2.40 -28.18 4.24
N ASN A 67 2.47 -27.49 3.11
CA ASN A 67 3.23 -26.23 2.97
C ASN A 67 2.35 -24.98 3.00
N MET A 68 1.04 -25.13 3.23
CA MET A 68 0.14 -23.99 3.35
C MET A 68 0.41 -23.30 4.69
N PRO A 69 0.73 -22.00 4.70
CA PRO A 69 0.78 -21.24 5.94
C PRO A 69 -0.59 -21.26 6.62
N LEU A 70 -0.59 -21.38 7.94
CA LEU A 70 -1.81 -21.39 8.73
C LEU A 70 -1.95 -20.08 9.52
N ASP A 71 -3.19 -19.73 9.84
CA ASP A 71 -3.51 -18.65 10.77
C ASP A 71 -3.31 -19.16 12.21
N GLU A 72 -2.20 -18.77 12.80
CA GLU A 72 -1.83 -19.09 14.19
C GLU A 72 -2.12 -17.91 15.14
N GLY A 73 -2.93 -16.94 14.70
CA GLY A 73 -3.24 -15.73 15.46
C GLY A 73 -2.13 -14.67 15.39
N ASP A 74 -1.23 -14.81 14.44
CA ASP A 74 -0.06 -13.93 14.25
C ASP A 74 -0.30 -12.79 13.25
N ASP A 75 -1.55 -12.53 12.89
CA ASP A 75 -1.95 -11.49 11.92
C ASP A 75 -1.19 -11.63 10.58
N ARG A 76 -1.03 -12.88 10.13
CA ARG A 76 -0.40 -13.18 8.86
C ARG A 76 -1.35 -12.90 7.70
N ARG A 77 -1.07 -11.85 6.96
CA ARG A 77 -1.91 -11.44 5.82
C ARG A 77 -1.12 -10.65 4.79
N PHE A 78 -1.67 -10.59 3.59
CA PHE A 78 -1.20 -9.73 2.51
C PHE A 78 -2.36 -8.91 1.97
N MET A 79 -2.11 -7.63 1.68
CA MET A 79 -3.15 -6.71 1.23
C MET A 79 -2.67 -5.92 0.02
N ALA A 80 -3.53 -5.81 -0.99
CA ALA A 80 -3.39 -4.89 -2.11
C ALA A 80 -4.43 -3.77 -1.95
N MET A 81 -3.98 -2.53 -1.88
CA MET A 81 -4.83 -1.36 -1.66
C MET A 81 -4.71 -0.41 -2.83
N PRO A 82 -5.32 -0.73 -3.99
CA PRO A 82 -5.34 0.16 -5.13
C PRO A 82 -6.31 1.30 -4.90
N ALA A 83 -5.92 2.50 -5.33
CA ALA A 83 -6.76 3.67 -5.26
C ALA A 83 -6.38 4.69 -6.34
N TYR A 84 -7.32 5.54 -6.68
CA TYR A 84 -7.12 6.75 -7.45
C TYR A 84 -7.56 7.94 -6.60
N ILE A 85 -6.86 9.04 -6.71
CA ILE A 85 -7.23 10.32 -6.12
C ILE A 85 -7.16 11.41 -7.18
N GLY A 86 -8.21 12.23 -7.24
CA GLY A 86 -8.32 13.38 -8.14
C GLY A 86 -7.65 14.63 -7.60
N GLY A 87 -8.35 15.77 -7.73
CA GLY A 87 -7.81 17.07 -7.35
C GLY A 87 -6.54 17.42 -8.11
N SER A 88 -5.58 18.02 -7.44
CA SER A 88 -4.27 18.33 -8.02
C SER A 88 -3.36 17.11 -8.15
N PHE A 89 -3.71 15.98 -7.54
CA PHE A 89 -2.89 14.76 -7.60
C PHE A 89 -3.06 14.03 -8.93
N ASP A 90 -4.31 13.81 -9.37
CA ASP A 90 -4.64 13.04 -10.59
C ASP A 90 -3.78 11.78 -10.71
N LEU A 91 -3.83 10.94 -9.67
CA LEU A 91 -2.86 9.89 -9.45
C LEU A 91 -3.54 8.57 -9.08
N ALA A 92 -3.18 7.50 -9.78
CA ALA A 92 -3.50 6.14 -9.37
C ALA A 92 -2.29 5.49 -8.70
N GLY A 93 -2.55 4.58 -7.78
CA GLY A 93 -1.49 3.86 -7.11
C GLY A 93 -1.99 2.66 -6.32
N MET A 94 -1.05 1.95 -5.74
CA MET A 94 -1.32 0.79 -4.91
C MET A 94 -0.31 0.71 -3.78
N LYS A 95 -0.79 0.42 -2.57
CA LYS A 95 0.03 -0.07 -1.48
C LYS A 95 -0.07 -1.59 -1.44
N TRP A 96 1.06 -2.28 -1.64
CA TRP A 96 1.20 -3.71 -1.35
C TRP A 96 1.82 -3.88 0.04
N TYR A 97 1.17 -4.65 0.89
CA TYR A 97 1.49 -4.72 2.31
C TYR A 97 1.46 -6.17 2.79
N GLY A 98 2.54 -6.62 3.41
CA GLY A 98 2.62 -7.90 4.11
C GLY A 98 2.75 -7.70 5.61
N SER A 99 2.04 -8.48 6.41
CA SER A 99 2.08 -8.44 7.88
C SER A 99 2.21 -9.83 8.47
N ASN A 100 3.06 -9.95 9.49
CA ASN A 100 3.16 -11.11 10.37
C ASN A 100 3.76 -10.65 11.72
N SER A 101 2.96 -10.70 12.78
CA SER A 101 3.39 -10.24 14.10
C SER A 101 4.53 -11.09 14.68
N ASN A 102 4.65 -12.37 14.29
CA ASN A 102 5.73 -13.24 14.70
C ASN A 102 7.11 -12.86 14.13
N ASN A 103 7.16 -12.02 13.11
CA ASN A 103 8.44 -11.51 12.60
C ASN A 103 9.27 -10.81 13.69
N LYS A 104 8.61 -10.15 14.64
CA LYS A 104 9.28 -9.45 15.73
C LYS A 104 10.12 -10.39 16.60
N THR A 105 9.67 -11.62 16.79
CA THR A 105 10.41 -12.62 17.58
C THR A 105 11.72 -13.05 16.90
N LYS A 106 11.82 -12.78 15.60
CA LYS A 106 12.99 -13.09 14.76
C LYS A 106 13.84 -11.85 14.46
N GLY A 107 13.55 -10.72 15.10
CA GLY A 107 14.23 -9.45 14.85
C GLY A 107 13.88 -8.81 13.49
N LEU A 108 12.80 -9.24 12.85
CA LEU A 108 12.32 -8.71 11.59
C LEU A 108 11.18 -7.70 11.80
N PRO A 109 11.00 -6.74 10.88
CA PRO A 109 9.83 -5.87 10.92
C PRO A 109 8.54 -6.69 10.87
N ARG A 110 7.53 -6.29 11.65
CA ARG A 110 6.19 -6.88 11.56
C ARG A 110 5.64 -6.81 10.13
N SER A 111 5.91 -5.72 9.46
CA SER A 111 5.31 -5.41 8.16
C SER A 111 6.32 -4.74 7.25
N ILE A 112 6.22 -5.07 5.97
CA ILE A 112 6.91 -4.37 4.89
C ILE A 112 5.86 -4.00 3.87
N LEU A 113 5.96 -2.81 3.32
CA LEU A 113 5.08 -2.33 2.28
C LEU A 113 5.86 -1.75 1.10
N THR A 114 5.26 -1.87 -0.07
CA THR A 114 5.70 -1.20 -1.30
C THR A 114 4.56 -0.32 -1.79
N VAL A 115 4.88 0.88 -2.21
CA VAL A 115 3.94 1.79 -2.86
C VAL A 115 4.31 1.90 -4.33
N MET A 116 3.34 1.71 -5.21
CA MET A 116 3.47 1.96 -6.65
C MET A 116 2.56 3.12 -7.02
N LEU A 117 3.08 4.02 -7.84
CA LEU A 117 2.33 5.17 -8.35
C LEU A 117 2.41 5.19 -9.87
N ASN A 118 1.32 5.61 -10.52
CA ASN A 118 1.21 5.71 -11.98
C ASN A 118 0.44 6.97 -12.37
#